data_6ef69a9a8ff782d37dc2d2f8ef9a7f94
#
_entry.id   6ef69a9a8ff782d37dc2d2f8ef9a7f94
#
_cell.length_a   1.000
_cell.length_b   1.000
_cell.length_c   1.000
_cell.angle_alpha   90.00
_cell.angle_beta   90.00
_cell.angle_gamma   90.00
#
_symmetry.space_group_name_H-M   'P 1'
#
loop_
_entity.id
_entity.type
_entity.pdbx_description
1 polymer ?
#
loop_
_entity_poly.entity_id
_entity_poly.type
_entity_poly.pdbx_seq_one_letter_code
_entity_poly.pdbx_strand_id
1 'polypeptide(L)'
;MDDLELITDRQRRLYHELSSAEMMVHVQAHVGLLMSLLDSPQPDVLRHRIASAAAEAAGLAEWLWYDLGDLYTMSHCYRQASLAAKESANIGLRSYLLGYQGLVTRAQGRPDSALDFFDQAQQTARRSTSEQTRSWLTVLTADALARVGRAGEALAALDDARSLLAAQDGRSDEWMYDFDAGSLAVHAGTCLLNVAQPDRAAEAFTDALRLLPTSCERRGAEIQTGLATARLASGEVDEAQRLTLTSLETFAARGSVAGLKRVRELRALFRAQGHLRVVSAIDDQVRALKAAAG
;
A
#
# COMPACT_ATOMS: atom_id res chain seq x y z
N MET A 1 13.16 25.84 2.80
CA MET A 1 12.08 24.93 2.33
C MET A 1 12.67 23.62 1.84
N ASP A 2 13.73 23.66 1.09
CA ASP A 2 14.39 22.46 0.51
C ASP A 2 14.73 21.38 1.54
N ASP A 3 15.19 21.78 2.73
CA ASP A 3 15.47 20.83 3.83
C ASP A 3 14.20 20.11 4.34
N LEU A 4 13.07 20.82 4.40
CA LEU A 4 11.79 20.24 4.84
C LEU A 4 11.25 19.24 3.81
N GLU A 5 11.34 19.55 2.52
CA GLU A 5 11.00 18.65 1.42
C GLU A 5 11.92 17.42 1.43
N LEU A 6 13.22 17.62 1.66
CA LEU A 6 14.20 16.53 1.78
C LEU A 6 13.88 15.60 2.98
N ILE A 7 13.43 16.14 4.11
CA ILE A 7 13.00 15.33 5.26
C ILE A 7 11.82 14.44 4.86
N THR A 8 10.80 15.00 4.20
CA THR A 8 9.65 14.23 3.70
C THR A 8 10.09 13.09 2.78
N ASP A 9 10.95 13.38 1.80
CA ASP A 9 11.47 12.38 0.86
C ASP A 9 12.25 11.27 1.57
N ARG A 10 13.13 11.62 2.50
CA ARG A 10 13.90 10.63 3.27
C ARG A 10 13.02 9.76 4.16
N GLN A 11 12.02 10.33 4.81
CA GLN A 11 11.06 9.57 5.62
C GLN A 11 10.29 8.57 4.78
N ARG A 12 9.84 8.94 3.58
CA ARG A 12 9.18 8.01 2.65
C ARG A 12 10.07 6.82 2.28
N ARG A 13 11.34 7.06 1.98
CA ARG A 13 12.31 5.99 1.63
C ARG A 13 12.58 5.04 2.80
N LEU A 14 12.65 5.56 4.02
CA LEU A 14 12.87 4.75 5.23
C LEU A 14 11.67 3.85 5.59
N TYR A 15 10.49 4.08 5.01
CA TYR A 15 9.29 3.30 5.28
C TYR A 15 9.47 1.79 5.07
N HIS A 16 10.32 1.38 4.12
CA HIS A 16 10.58 -0.04 3.85
C HIS A 16 11.65 -0.66 4.77
N GLU A 17 12.43 0.16 5.45
CA GLU A 17 13.57 -0.27 6.27
C GLU A 17 13.22 -0.29 7.77
N LEU A 18 12.45 0.69 8.23
CA LEU A 18 12.08 0.86 9.64
C LEU A 18 10.66 0.33 9.93
N SER A 19 10.40 0.04 11.20
CA SER A 19 9.04 -0.26 11.65
C SER A 19 8.17 1.01 11.63
N SER A 20 6.86 0.83 11.43
CA SER A 20 5.91 1.94 11.46
C SER A 20 5.88 2.66 12.81
N ALA A 21 6.13 1.96 13.92
CA ALA A 21 6.19 2.54 15.26
C ALA A 21 7.43 3.44 15.44
N GLU A 22 8.60 3.02 14.95
CA GLU A 22 9.82 3.83 14.99
C GLU A 22 9.69 5.10 14.16
N MET A 23 9.10 4.99 12.99
CA MET A 23 8.91 6.12 12.07
C MET A 23 7.89 7.14 12.59
N MET A 24 6.82 6.66 13.23
CA MET A 24 5.65 7.49 13.55
C MET A 24 6.00 8.75 14.36
N VAL A 25 6.89 8.63 15.35
CA VAL A 25 7.29 9.78 16.19
C VAL A 25 7.90 10.90 15.35
N HIS A 26 8.77 10.54 14.41
CA HIS A 26 9.47 11.51 13.56
C HIS A 26 8.54 12.09 12.48
N VAL A 27 7.69 11.27 11.89
CA VAL A 27 6.74 11.71 10.86
C VAL A 27 5.69 12.64 11.46
N GLN A 28 5.14 12.32 12.64
CA GLN A 28 4.18 13.20 13.33
C GLN A 28 4.79 14.56 13.71
N ALA A 29 6.02 14.58 14.22
CA ALA A 29 6.70 15.83 14.55
C ALA A 29 6.90 16.70 13.30
N HIS A 30 7.26 16.07 12.16
CA HIS A 30 7.43 16.77 10.89
C HIS A 30 6.10 17.30 10.34
N VAL A 31 5.02 16.51 10.36
CA VAL A 31 3.67 16.96 10.00
C VAL A 31 3.25 18.15 10.87
N GLY A 32 3.45 18.07 12.19
CA GLY A 32 3.13 19.15 13.11
C GLY A 32 3.87 20.45 12.80
N LEU A 33 5.16 20.36 12.45
CA LEU A 33 5.96 21.52 12.03
C LEU A 33 5.40 22.15 10.73
N LEU A 34 5.16 21.32 9.70
CA LEU A 34 4.66 21.80 8.41
C LEU A 34 3.25 22.45 8.55
N MET A 35 2.37 21.85 9.33
CA MET A 35 1.05 22.43 9.59
C MET A 35 1.15 23.75 10.35
N SER A 36 2.03 23.87 11.36
CA SER A 36 2.28 25.11 12.07
C SER A 36 2.81 26.22 11.16
N LEU A 37 3.65 25.87 10.17
CA LEU A 37 4.11 26.82 9.16
C LEU A 37 2.99 27.28 8.23
N LEU A 38 2.02 26.41 7.89
CA LEU A 38 0.85 26.78 7.11
C LEU A 38 -0.09 27.73 7.85
N ASP A 39 -0.20 27.60 9.17
CA ASP A 39 -1.01 28.48 10.01
C ASP A 39 -0.41 29.91 10.13
N SER A 40 0.86 30.06 9.79
CA SER A 40 1.57 31.34 9.79
C SER A 40 1.46 32.05 8.45
N PRO A 41 1.46 33.41 8.41
CA PRO A 41 1.49 34.17 7.15
C PRO A 41 2.74 33.83 6.33
N GLN A 42 2.55 33.42 5.07
CA GLN A 42 3.62 33.06 4.15
C GLN A 42 3.36 33.68 2.76
N PRO A 43 4.40 34.02 1.97
CA PRO A 43 4.25 34.32 0.55
C PRO A 43 3.61 33.13 -0.19
N ASP A 44 2.75 33.38 -1.16
CA ASP A 44 1.95 32.35 -1.84
C ASP A 44 2.82 31.18 -2.39
N VAL A 45 3.94 31.49 -3.04
CA VAL A 45 4.86 30.47 -3.58
C VAL A 45 5.40 29.55 -2.48
N LEU A 46 5.79 30.14 -1.33
CA LEU A 46 6.29 29.36 -0.19
C LEU A 46 5.15 28.57 0.47
N ARG A 47 3.97 29.17 0.61
CA ARG A 47 2.78 28.52 1.13
C ARG A 47 2.41 27.29 0.33
N HIS A 48 2.42 27.35 -1.02
CA HIS A 48 2.13 26.20 -1.87
C HIS A 48 3.16 25.08 -1.71
N ARG A 49 4.44 25.39 -1.55
CA ARG A 49 5.49 24.37 -1.30
C ARG A 49 5.33 23.72 0.08
N ILE A 50 5.07 24.52 1.11
CA ILE A 50 4.81 23.98 2.46
C ILE A 50 3.58 23.08 2.42
N ALA A 51 2.51 23.49 1.75
CA ALA A 51 1.28 22.72 1.61
C ALA A 51 1.50 21.37 0.88
N SER A 52 2.34 21.34 -0.17
CA SER A 52 2.72 20.09 -0.83
C SER A 52 3.46 19.14 0.12
N ALA A 53 4.50 19.63 0.79
CA ALA A 53 5.27 18.83 1.75
C ALA A 53 4.41 18.34 2.92
N ALA A 54 3.49 19.19 3.43
CA ALA A 54 2.55 18.82 4.49
C ALA A 54 1.58 17.72 4.04
N ALA A 55 1.06 17.83 2.81
CA ALA A 55 0.16 16.83 2.23
C ALA A 55 0.85 15.46 2.08
N GLU A 56 2.09 15.43 1.61
CA GLU A 56 2.88 14.23 1.46
C GLU A 56 3.26 13.59 2.80
N ALA A 57 3.72 14.41 3.75
CA ALA A 57 4.07 13.94 5.09
C ALA A 57 2.84 13.39 5.85
N ALA A 58 1.70 14.06 5.75
CA ALA A 58 0.45 13.60 6.36
C ALA A 58 -0.09 12.32 5.68
N GLY A 59 0.10 12.17 4.37
CA GLY A 59 -0.20 10.93 3.63
C GLY A 59 0.66 9.75 4.08
N LEU A 60 1.94 9.98 4.35
CA LEU A 60 2.81 8.97 4.97
C LEU A 60 2.33 8.61 6.39
N ALA A 61 1.99 9.61 7.22
CA ALA A 61 1.46 9.37 8.57
C ALA A 61 0.15 8.55 8.53
N GLU A 62 -0.74 8.82 7.58
CA GLU A 62 -1.96 8.03 7.34
C GLU A 62 -1.64 6.56 7.15
N TRP A 63 -0.68 6.24 6.28
CA TRP A 63 -0.27 4.88 5.98
C TRP A 63 0.38 4.18 7.18
N LEU A 64 1.22 4.89 7.93
CA LEU A 64 1.83 4.35 9.15
C LEU A 64 0.78 4.00 10.21
N TRP A 65 -0.24 4.85 10.40
CA TRP A 65 -1.36 4.56 11.31
C TRP A 65 -2.22 3.38 10.84
N TYR A 66 -2.40 3.25 9.52
CA TYR A 66 -3.06 2.06 8.96
C TYR A 66 -2.28 0.78 9.31
N ASP A 67 -0.95 0.77 9.15
CA ASP A 67 -0.09 -0.37 9.46
C ASP A 67 -0.07 -0.69 10.98
N LEU A 68 -0.17 0.33 11.82
CA LEU A 68 -0.31 0.19 13.27
C LEU A 68 -1.74 -0.20 13.71
N GLY A 69 -2.72 -0.16 12.81
CA GLY A 69 -4.12 -0.55 13.07
C GLY A 69 -4.97 0.54 13.73
N ASP A 70 -4.48 1.79 13.87
CA ASP A 70 -5.25 2.91 14.39
C ASP A 70 -6.00 3.64 13.26
N LEU A 71 -7.19 3.13 12.93
CA LEU A 71 -8.05 3.66 11.88
C LEU A 71 -8.63 5.06 12.21
N TYR A 72 -8.72 5.42 13.49
CA TYR A 72 -9.21 6.73 13.89
C TYR A 72 -8.20 7.82 13.59
N THR A 73 -6.97 7.65 14.08
CA THR A 73 -5.88 8.61 13.85
C THR A 73 -5.51 8.68 12.36
N MET A 74 -5.51 7.54 11.66
CA MET A 74 -5.37 7.47 10.21
C MET A 74 -6.36 8.41 9.48
N SER A 75 -7.65 8.35 9.83
CA SER A 75 -8.67 9.23 9.22
C SER A 75 -8.44 10.72 9.50
N HIS A 76 -7.82 11.06 10.64
CA HIS A 76 -7.43 12.42 10.95
C HIS A 76 -6.27 12.89 10.05
N CYS A 77 -5.21 12.09 9.90
CA CYS A 77 -4.09 12.37 9.01
C CYS A 77 -4.55 12.57 7.56
N TYR A 78 -5.47 11.73 7.07
CA TYR A 78 -6.05 11.90 5.74
C TYR A 78 -6.72 13.27 5.55
N ARG A 79 -7.50 13.71 6.52
CA ARG A 79 -8.13 15.05 6.45
C ARG A 79 -7.09 16.17 6.36
N GLN A 80 -6.02 16.08 7.16
CA GLN A 80 -4.91 17.04 7.11
C GLN A 80 -4.23 17.01 5.74
N ALA A 81 -3.88 15.83 5.22
CA ALA A 81 -3.28 15.65 3.90
C ALA A 81 -4.15 16.25 2.79
N SER A 82 -5.47 15.98 2.84
CA SER A 82 -6.42 16.46 1.83
C SER A 82 -6.60 17.98 1.86
N LEU A 83 -6.60 18.61 3.05
CA LEU A 83 -6.67 20.06 3.19
C LEU A 83 -5.39 20.72 2.67
N ALA A 84 -4.23 20.24 3.08
CA ALA A 84 -2.95 20.74 2.61
C ALA A 84 -2.80 20.59 1.09
N ALA A 85 -3.22 19.44 0.51
CA ALA A 85 -3.18 19.23 -0.94
C ALA A 85 -4.08 20.21 -1.73
N LYS A 86 -5.19 20.67 -1.14
CA LYS A 86 -6.01 21.73 -1.78
C LYS A 86 -5.28 23.06 -1.81
N GLU A 87 -4.53 23.38 -0.75
CA GLU A 87 -3.74 24.62 -0.68
C GLU A 87 -2.48 24.56 -1.55
N SER A 88 -1.94 23.38 -1.82
CA SER A 88 -0.71 23.21 -2.61
C SER A 88 -0.86 23.63 -4.07
N ALA A 89 -2.08 23.80 -4.58
CA ALA A 89 -2.39 23.95 -6.00
C ALA A 89 -1.87 22.81 -6.91
N ASN A 90 -1.33 21.74 -6.30
CA ASN A 90 -0.80 20.57 -7.01
C ASN A 90 -1.93 19.55 -7.29
N ILE A 91 -2.48 19.62 -8.50
CA ILE A 91 -3.59 18.75 -8.92
C ILE A 91 -3.17 17.27 -8.94
N GLY A 92 -1.93 16.99 -9.33
CA GLY A 92 -1.40 15.63 -9.36
C GLY A 92 -1.31 15.01 -7.96
N LEU A 93 -0.82 15.76 -6.98
CA LEU A 93 -0.76 15.33 -5.58
C LEU A 93 -2.17 15.06 -5.01
N ARG A 94 -3.16 15.88 -5.37
CA ARG A 94 -4.56 15.62 -4.99
C ARG A 94 -5.09 14.31 -5.56
N SER A 95 -4.77 14.01 -6.81
CA SER A 95 -5.10 12.74 -7.45
C SER A 95 -4.48 11.55 -6.70
N TYR A 96 -3.22 11.66 -6.31
CA TYR A 96 -2.51 10.65 -5.53
C TYR A 96 -3.18 10.38 -4.17
N LEU A 97 -3.51 11.43 -3.42
CA LEU A 97 -4.18 11.29 -2.12
C LEU A 97 -5.60 10.71 -2.24
N LEU A 98 -6.34 11.03 -3.31
CA LEU A 98 -7.62 10.36 -3.62
C LEU A 98 -7.42 8.86 -3.87
N GLY A 99 -6.35 8.47 -4.56
CA GLY A 99 -5.96 7.08 -4.74
C GLY A 99 -5.70 6.37 -3.42
N TYR A 100 -4.98 7.00 -2.48
CA TYR A 100 -4.78 6.46 -1.13
C TYR A 100 -6.08 6.32 -0.35
N GLN A 101 -6.98 7.31 -0.44
CA GLN A 101 -8.31 7.19 0.19
C GLN A 101 -9.10 6.01 -0.36
N GLY A 102 -9.02 5.77 -1.66
CA GLY A 102 -9.60 4.57 -2.27
C GLY A 102 -9.00 3.29 -1.70
N LEU A 103 -7.65 3.22 -1.57
CA LEU A 103 -6.95 2.08 -0.98
C LEU A 103 -7.42 1.77 0.43
N VAL A 104 -7.48 2.78 1.29
CA VAL A 104 -7.94 2.64 2.68
C VAL A 104 -9.41 2.22 2.74
N THR A 105 -10.27 2.84 1.93
CA THR A 105 -11.69 2.52 1.84
C THR A 105 -11.91 1.07 1.42
N ARG A 106 -11.16 0.59 0.43
CA ARG A 106 -11.14 -0.80 0.01
C ARG A 106 -10.67 -1.74 1.13
N ALA A 107 -9.60 -1.39 1.84
CA ALA A 107 -9.07 -2.18 2.95
C ALA A 107 -10.05 -2.28 4.14
N GLN A 108 -10.95 -1.32 4.27
CA GLN A 108 -12.08 -1.34 5.20
C GLN A 108 -13.26 -2.21 4.73
N GLY A 109 -13.13 -2.93 3.61
CA GLY A 109 -14.16 -3.82 3.07
C GLY A 109 -15.27 -3.10 2.28
N ARG A 110 -15.00 -1.90 1.76
CA ARG A 110 -15.93 -1.08 0.97
C ARG A 110 -15.41 -0.85 -0.46
N PRO A 111 -15.27 -1.91 -1.29
CA PRO A 111 -14.68 -1.78 -2.62
C PRO A 111 -15.52 -0.92 -3.58
N ASP A 112 -16.87 -0.91 -3.45
CA ASP A 112 -17.73 -0.04 -4.26
C ASP A 112 -17.44 1.44 -3.99
N SER A 113 -17.36 1.85 -2.70
CA SER A 113 -17.01 3.22 -2.34
C SER A 113 -15.57 3.57 -2.75
N ALA A 114 -14.66 2.61 -2.81
CA ALA A 114 -13.30 2.82 -3.28
C ALA A 114 -13.25 3.15 -4.76
N LEU A 115 -14.14 2.56 -5.59
CA LEU A 115 -14.26 2.88 -7.01
C LEU A 115 -14.59 4.36 -7.24
N ASP A 116 -15.45 4.96 -6.41
CA ASP A 116 -15.78 6.38 -6.50
C ASP A 116 -14.53 7.27 -6.29
N PHE A 117 -13.67 6.90 -5.33
CA PHE A 117 -12.40 7.61 -5.11
C PHE A 117 -11.41 7.42 -6.25
N PHE A 118 -11.29 6.20 -6.78
CA PHE A 118 -10.40 5.93 -7.91
C PHE A 118 -10.86 6.64 -9.18
N ASP A 119 -12.16 6.70 -9.44
CA ASP A 119 -12.71 7.45 -10.59
C ASP A 119 -12.41 8.95 -10.47
N GLN A 120 -12.65 9.56 -9.30
CA GLN A 120 -12.29 10.95 -9.03
C GLN A 120 -10.77 11.19 -9.18
N ALA A 121 -9.95 10.26 -8.67
CA ALA A 121 -8.50 10.33 -8.80
C ALA A 121 -8.06 10.31 -10.28
N GLN A 122 -8.59 9.38 -11.07
CA GLN A 122 -8.28 9.26 -12.50
C GLN A 122 -8.74 10.49 -13.30
N GLN A 123 -9.95 11.01 -13.04
CA GLN A 123 -10.44 12.24 -13.67
C GLN A 123 -9.52 13.42 -13.37
N THR A 124 -9.03 13.51 -12.12
CA THR A 124 -8.09 14.55 -11.69
C THR A 124 -6.71 14.36 -12.33
N ALA A 125 -6.24 13.12 -12.48
CA ALA A 125 -4.92 12.77 -13.01
C ALA A 125 -4.74 13.04 -14.50
N ARG A 126 -5.78 12.95 -15.31
CA ARG A 126 -5.75 12.84 -16.80
C ARG A 126 -4.77 13.77 -17.52
N ARG A 127 -4.48 14.96 -16.99
CA ARG A 127 -3.63 15.97 -17.63
C ARG A 127 -2.51 16.52 -16.73
N SER A 128 -2.39 16.01 -15.52
CA SER A 128 -1.55 16.60 -14.47
C SER A 128 -0.54 15.62 -13.87
N THR A 129 -0.52 14.37 -14.30
CA THR A 129 0.35 13.34 -13.74
C THR A 129 1.10 12.54 -14.80
N SER A 130 2.17 11.87 -14.37
CA SER A 130 2.94 10.93 -15.18
C SER A 130 2.14 9.66 -15.53
N GLU A 131 2.60 8.92 -16.53
CA GLU A 131 2.05 7.62 -16.88
C GLU A 131 2.18 6.62 -15.72
N GLN A 132 3.21 6.76 -14.90
CA GLN A 132 3.42 5.98 -13.68
C GLN A 132 2.28 6.17 -12.68
N THR A 133 1.90 7.41 -12.35
CA THR A 133 0.76 7.71 -11.46
C THR A 133 -0.55 7.20 -12.06
N ARG A 134 -0.75 7.37 -13.35
CA ARG A 134 -1.95 6.88 -14.04
C ARG A 134 -2.02 5.36 -14.02
N SER A 135 -0.91 4.66 -14.26
CA SER A 135 -0.82 3.21 -14.15
C SER A 135 -1.19 2.73 -12.73
N TRP A 136 -0.63 3.38 -11.70
CA TRP A 136 -0.96 3.08 -10.31
C TRP A 136 -2.46 3.21 -10.02
N LEU A 137 -3.09 4.32 -10.39
CA LEU A 137 -4.53 4.51 -10.21
C LEU A 137 -5.36 3.47 -10.96
N THR A 138 -4.93 3.10 -12.16
CA THR A 138 -5.63 2.12 -13.00
C THR A 138 -5.56 0.72 -12.41
N VAL A 139 -4.41 0.30 -11.87
CA VAL A 139 -4.30 -1.02 -11.22
C VAL A 139 -5.05 -1.09 -9.89
N LEU A 140 -5.17 0.02 -9.15
CA LEU A 140 -6.03 0.09 -7.96
C LEU A 140 -7.50 -0.08 -8.32
N THR A 141 -7.93 0.53 -9.42
CA THR A 141 -9.29 0.35 -9.98
C THR A 141 -9.52 -1.11 -10.38
N ALA A 142 -8.54 -1.76 -11.03
CA ALA A 142 -8.63 -3.16 -11.42
C ALA A 142 -8.90 -4.08 -10.20
N ASP A 143 -8.16 -3.89 -9.11
CA ASP A 143 -8.37 -4.70 -7.90
C ASP A 143 -9.74 -4.42 -7.23
N ALA A 144 -10.22 -3.18 -7.22
CA ALA A 144 -11.55 -2.88 -6.70
C ALA A 144 -12.66 -3.49 -7.58
N LEU A 145 -12.54 -3.41 -8.91
CA LEU A 145 -13.45 -4.06 -9.86
C LEU A 145 -13.51 -5.58 -9.67
N ALA A 146 -12.34 -6.21 -9.48
CA ALA A 146 -12.26 -7.64 -9.20
C ALA A 146 -13.03 -8.02 -7.93
N ARG A 147 -12.92 -7.22 -6.86
CA ARG A 147 -13.59 -7.44 -5.58
C ARG A 147 -15.11 -7.27 -5.62
N VAL A 148 -15.62 -6.43 -6.53
CA VAL A 148 -17.07 -6.28 -6.74
C VAL A 148 -17.61 -7.24 -7.81
N GLY A 149 -16.81 -8.22 -8.29
CA GLY A 149 -17.22 -9.25 -9.23
C GLY A 149 -17.22 -8.83 -10.71
N ARG A 150 -16.68 -7.65 -11.04
CA ARG A 150 -16.59 -7.13 -12.42
C ARG A 150 -15.31 -7.62 -13.11
N ALA A 151 -15.16 -8.96 -13.20
CA ALA A 151 -13.90 -9.62 -13.60
C ALA A 151 -13.40 -9.19 -14.99
N GLY A 152 -14.26 -9.05 -15.99
CA GLY A 152 -13.87 -8.63 -17.34
C GLY A 152 -13.28 -7.23 -17.37
N GLU A 153 -13.88 -6.29 -16.64
CA GLU A 153 -13.41 -4.92 -16.53
C GLU A 153 -12.12 -4.83 -15.69
N ALA A 154 -12.02 -5.66 -14.66
CA ALA A 154 -10.80 -5.75 -13.85
C ALA A 154 -9.59 -6.19 -14.68
N LEU A 155 -9.74 -7.21 -15.52
CA LEU A 155 -8.67 -7.69 -16.40
C LEU A 155 -8.30 -6.66 -17.48
N ALA A 156 -9.27 -5.98 -18.08
CA ALA A 156 -9.01 -4.89 -19.02
C ALA A 156 -8.24 -3.74 -18.37
N ALA A 157 -8.67 -3.29 -17.17
CA ALA A 157 -7.97 -2.26 -16.43
C ALA A 157 -6.54 -2.68 -16.02
N LEU A 158 -6.31 -3.97 -15.74
CA LEU A 158 -4.98 -4.50 -15.47
C LEU A 158 -4.07 -4.41 -16.69
N ASP A 159 -4.58 -4.72 -17.88
CA ASP A 159 -3.82 -4.62 -19.12
C ASP A 159 -3.55 -3.15 -19.51
N ASP A 160 -4.50 -2.26 -19.26
CA ASP A 160 -4.32 -0.81 -19.41
C ASP A 160 -3.23 -0.27 -18.47
N ALA A 161 -3.19 -0.72 -17.20
CA ALA A 161 -2.17 -0.32 -16.25
C ALA A 161 -0.76 -0.75 -16.69
N ARG A 162 -0.63 -1.96 -17.23
CA ARG A 162 0.64 -2.45 -17.80
C ARG A 162 1.09 -1.61 -19.00
N SER A 163 0.14 -1.28 -19.88
CA SER A 163 0.41 -0.47 -21.08
C SER A 163 0.86 0.94 -20.71
N LEU A 164 0.22 1.56 -19.70
CA LEU A 164 0.61 2.88 -19.18
C LEU A 164 2.02 2.85 -18.59
N LEU A 165 2.35 1.86 -17.77
CA LEU A 165 3.69 1.77 -17.16
C LEU A 165 4.77 1.52 -18.24
N ALA A 166 4.48 0.71 -19.26
CA ALA A 166 5.40 0.46 -20.38
C ALA A 166 5.60 1.69 -21.28
N ALA A 167 4.61 2.58 -21.36
CA ALA A 167 4.67 3.82 -22.14
C ALA A 167 5.37 4.98 -21.41
N GLN A 168 5.86 4.76 -20.19
CA GLN A 168 6.51 5.77 -19.37
C GLN A 168 7.68 6.44 -20.13
N ASP A 169 7.65 7.76 -20.25
CA ASP A 169 8.62 8.58 -20.97
C ASP A 169 9.79 9.10 -20.12
N GLY A 170 10.00 8.51 -18.94
CA GLY A 170 11.01 8.94 -17.96
C GLY A 170 10.55 10.08 -17.04
N ARG A 171 9.33 10.61 -17.24
CA ARG A 171 8.73 11.58 -16.32
C ARG A 171 8.19 10.80 -15.10
N SER A 172 8.53 11.27 -13.92
CA SER A 172 7.96 10.76 -12.66
C SER A 172 7.40 11.92 -11.84
N ASP A 173 6.33 11.67 -11.13
CA ASP A 173 5.83 12.61 -10.14
C ASP A 173 6.63 12.42 -8.84
N GLU A 174 7.01 13.50 -8.17
CA GLU A 174 7.88 13.48 -6.98
C GLU A 174 7.31 12.61 -5.85
N TRP A 175 5.99 12.54 -5.73
CA TRP A 175 5.29 11.71 -4.74
C TRP A 175 5.19 10.22 -5.12
N MET A 176 5.43 9.85 -6.39
CA MET A 176 5.26 8.47 -6.91
C MET A 176 6.60 7.72 -6.94
N TYR A 177 7.28 7.66 -5.80
CA TYR A 177 8.62 7.06 -5.68
C TYR A 177 8.64 5.53 -5.56
N ASP A 178 7.51 4.90 -5.30
CA ASP A 178 7.44 3.47 -4.90
C ASP A 178 6.54 2.62 -5.82
N PHE A 179 6.19 3.12 -7.00
CA PHE A 179 5.40 2.36 -7.96
C PHE A 179 6.22 2.06 -9.21
N ASP A 180 6.63 0.81 -9.34
CA ASP A 180 7.42 0.26 -10.42
C ASP A 180 6.78 -1.03 -10.96
N ALA A 181 7.50 -1.76 -11.83
CA ALA A 181 7.06 -3.04 -12.37
C ALA A 181 6.81 -4.10 -11.27
N GLY A 182 7.62 -4.08 -10.19
CA GLY A 182 7.43 -4.97 -9.04
C GLY A 182 6.15 -4.64 -8.28
N SER A 183 5.89 -3.36 -8.02
CA SER A 183 4.66 -2.88 -7.38
C SER A 183 3.42 -3.19 -8.23
N LEU A 184 3.50 -2.97 -9.54
CA LEU A 184 2.43 -3.35 -10.47
C LEU A 184 2.16 -4.87 -10.42
N ALA A 185 3.20 -5.70 -10.36
CA ALA A 185 3.06 -7.16 -10.27
C ALA A 185 2.35 -7.59 -8.97
N VAL A 186 2.61 -6.92 -7.82
CA VAL A 186 1.89 -7.18 -6.55
C VAL A 186 0.40 -6.90 -6.70
N HIS A 187 0.04 -5.74 -7.26
CA HIS A 187 -1.37 -5.38 -7.48
C HIS A 187 -2.03 -6.31 -8.50
N ALA A 188 -1.31 -6.69 -9.56
CA ALA A 188 -1.77 -7.66 -10.54
C ALA A 188 -2.08 -9.02 -9.89
N GLY A 189 -1.17 -9.54 -9.05
CA GLY A 189 -1.38 -10.78 -8.31
C GLY A 189 -2.63 -10.71 -7.43
N THR A 190 -2.84 -9.60 -6.74
CA THR A 190 -4.03 -9.38 -5.90
C THR A 190 -5.32 -9.36 -6.75
N CYS A 191 -5.32 -8.64 -7.86
CA CYS A 191 -6.44 -8.59 -8.79
C CYS A 191 -6.76 -9.99 -9.34
N LEU A 192 -5.75 -10.74 -9.79
CA LEU A 192 -5.88 -12.09 -10.33
C LEU A 192 -6.43 -13.09 -9.31
N LEU A 193 -6.05 -12.98 -8.04
CA LEU A 193 -6.67 -13.78 -6.96
C LEU A 193 -8.17 -13.48 -6.84
N ASN A 194 -8.55 -12.22 -6.87
CA ASN A 194 -9.95 -11.81 -6.73
C ASN A 194 -10.83 -12.21 -7.94
N VAL A 195 -10.23 -12.45 -9.11
CA VAL A 195 -10.93 -13.00 -10.30
C VAL A 195 -10.72 -14.52 -10.47
N ALA A 196 -10.31 -15.22 -9.40
CA ALA A 196 -10.15 -16.66 -9.34
C ALA A 196 -9.15 -17.23 -10.39
N GLN A 197 -8.02 -16.55 -10.60
CA GLN A 197 -6.91 -16.99 -11.44
C GLN A 197 -5.64 -17.20 -10.60
N PRO A 198 -5.61 -18.19 -9.68
CA PRO A 198 -4.55 -18.34 -8.68
C PRO A 198 -3.17 -18.63 -9.29
N ASP A 199 -3.07 -19.40 -10.35
CA ASP A 199 -1.78 -19.73 -10.98
C ASP A 199 -1.12 -18.49 -11.58
N ARG A 200 -1.89 -17.67 -12.30
CA ARG A 200 -1.40 -16.38 -12.82
C ARG A 200 -1.08 -15.38 -11.70
N ALA A 201 -1.83 -15.43 -10.60
CA ALA A 201 -1.53 -14.63 -9.41
C ALA A 201 -0.19 -15.04 -8.78
N ALA A 202 0.08 -16.35 -8.66
CA ALA A 202 1.34 -16.88 -8.16
C ALA A 202 2.53 -16.45 -9.02
N GLU A 203 2.39 -16.47 -10.35
CA GLU A 203 3.40 -15.96 -11.29
C GLU A 203 3.67 -14.47 -11.02
N ALA A 204 2.63 -13.64 -10.93
CA ALA A 204 2.76 -12.21 -10.69
C ALA A 204 3.45 -11.89 -9.34
N PHE A 205 3.10 -12.58 -8.27
CA PHE A 205 3.77 -12.42 -6.97
C PHE A 205 5.23 -12.90 -7.00
N THR A 206 5.51 -13.97 -7.75
CA THR A 206 6.89 -14.47 -7.93
C THR A 206 7.74 -13.46 -8.69
N ASP A 207 7.19 -12.82 -9.72
CA ASP A 207 7.85 -11.74 -10.45
C ASP A 207 8.11 -10.53 -9.56
N ALA A 208 7.13 -10.15 -8.73
CA ALA A 208 7.29 -9.08 -7.76
C ALA A 208 8.44 -9.36 -6.77
N LEU A 209 8.54 -10.58 -6.24
CA LEU A 209 9.64 -10.99 -5.35
C LEU A 209 11.01 -10.94 -6.03
N ARG A 210 11.08 -11.28 -7.32
CA ARG A 210 12.32 -11.20 -8.10
C ARG A 210 12.81 -9.76 -8.31
N LEU A 211 11.89 -8.82 -8.43
CA LEU A 211 12.19 -7.41 -8.65
C LEU A 211 12.43 -6.64 -7.36
N LEU A 212 12.09 -7.24 -6.19
CA LEU A 212 12.19 -6.57 -4.90
C LEU A 212 13.65 -6.52 -4.42
N PRO A 213 14.16 -5.35 -3.97
CA PRO A 213 15.43 -5.27 -3.28
C PRO A 213 15.45 -6.11 -2.00
N THR A 214 16.59 -6.77 -1.73
CA THR A 214 16.75 -7.66 -0.56
C THR A 214 16.59 -6.95 0.79
N SER A 215 16.77 -5.63 0.84
CA SER A 215 16.57 -4.80 2.03
C SER A 215 15.10 -4.61 2.42
N CYS A 216 14.16 -4.86 1.50
CA CYS A 216 12.73 -4.61 1.71
C CYS A 216 12.00 -5.82 2.34
N GLU A 217 12.50 -6.32 3.48
CA GLU A 217 11.99 -7.55 4.11
C GLU A 217 10.48 -7.53 4.41
N ARG A 218 9.96 -6.42 4.97
CA ARG A 218 8.53 -6.29 5.27
C ARG A 218 7.68 -6.41 4.01
N ARG A 219 8.06 -5.71 2.94
CA ARG A 219 7.36 -5.80 1.66
C ARG A 219 7.47 -7.19 1.05
N GLY A 220 8.63 -7.85 1.20
CA GLY A 220 8.81 -9.25 0.83
C GLY A 220 7.82 -10.17 1.54
N ALA A 221 7.64 -10.01 2.86
CA ALA A 221 6.67 -10.78 3.63
C ALA A 221 5.22 -10.49 3.20
N GLU A 222 4.88 -9.25 2.85
CA GLU A 222 3.56 -8.92 2.30
C GLU A 222 3.30 -9.64 0.96
N ILE A 223 4.28 -9.64 0.05
CA ILE A 223 4.19 -10.34 -1.23
C ILE A 223 4.09 -11.86 -1.01
N GLN A 224 4.88 -12.40 -0.08
CA GLN A 224 4.83 -13.83 0.29
C GLN A 224 3.46 -14.25 0.83
N THR A 225 2.74 -13.40 1.59
CA THR A 225 1.36 -13.72 1.99
C THR A 225 0.39 -13.76 0.83
N GLY A 226 0.57 -12.91 -0.18
CA GLY A 226 -0.18 -12.97 -1.44
C GLY A 226 0.11 -14.26 -2.21
N LEU A 227 1.39 -14.60 -2.35
CA LEU A 227 1.82 -15.85 -2.98
C LEU A 227 1.30 -17.08 -2.22
N ALA A 228 1.35 -17.07 -0.88
CA ALA A 228 0.79 -18.13 -0.06
C ALA A 228 -0.71 -18.33 -0.30
N THR A 229 -1.46 -17.23 -0.44
CA THR A 229 -2.88 -17.28 -0.77
C THR A 229 -3.11 -17.92 -2.14
N ALA A 230 -2.31 -17.54 -3.14
CA ALA A 230 -2.38 -18.10 -4.49
C ALA A 230 -2.04 -19.60 -4.50
N ARG A 231 -0.95 -20.01 -3.83
CA ARG A 231 -0.53 -21.40 -3.72
C ARG A 231 -1.57 -22.26 -2.99
N LEU A 232 -2.17 -21.73 -1.92
CA LEU A 232 -3.27 -22.40 -1.24
C LEU A 232 -4.48 -22.62 -2.15
N ALA A 233 -4.83 -21.60 -2.95
CA ALA A 233 -5.94 -21.68 -3.90
C ALA A 233 -5.67 -22.68 -5.04
N SER A 234 -4.41 -22.89 -5.43
CA SER A 234 -3.98 -23.92 -6.40
C SER A 234 -3.76 -25.30 -5.75
N GLY A 235 -3.99 -25.46 -4.43
CA GLY A 235 -3.81 -26.73 -3.73
C GLY A 235 -2.38 -27.06 -3.28
N GLU A 236 -1.44 -26.15 -3.44
CA GLU A 236 -0.03 -26.30 -3.02
C GLU A 236 0.14 -25.96 -1.52
N VAL A 237 -0.44 -26.78 -0.66
CA VAL A 237 -0.63 -26.52 0.78
C VAL A 237 0.69 -26.36 1.52
N ASP A 238 1.68 -27.21 1.25
CA ASP A 238 2.98 -27.21 1.96
C ASP A 238 3.77 -25.93 1.67
N GLU A 239 3.76 -25.48 0.43
CA GLU A 239 4.42 -24.22 0.04
C GLU A 239 3.68 -23.01 0.62
N ALA A 240 2.35 -23.01 0.61
CA ALA A 240 1.54 -21.98 1.23
C ALA A 240 1.82 -21.89 2.75
N GLN A 241 1.96 -23.03 3.44
CA GLN A 241 2.35 -23.08 4.85
C GLN A 241 3.72 -22.45 5.07
N ARG A 242 4.73 -22.88 4.32
CA ARG A 242 6.11 -22.40 4.43
C ARG A 242 6.16 -20.86 4.29
N LEU A 243 5.55 -20.32 3.24
CA LEU A 243 5.47 -18.88 2.99
C LEU A 243 4.76 -18.13 4.13
N THR A 244 3.69 -18.70 4.66
CA THR A 244 2.92 -18.10 5.77
C THR A 244 3.76 -18.01 7.04
N LEU A 245 4.49 -19.06 7.41
CA LEU A 245 5.33 -19.09 8.61
C LEU A 245 6.50 -18.11 8.48
N THR A 246 7.17 -18.07 7.34
CA THR A 246 8.24 -17.10 7.07
C THR A 246 7.74 -15.65 7.18
N SER A 247 6.57 -15.35 6.60
CA SER A 247 5.97 -14.02 6.69
C SER A 247 5.58 -13.64 8.12
N LEU A 248 5.07 -14.59 8.91
CA LEU A 248 4.72 -14.39 10.31
C LEU A 248 5.93 -13.97 11.15
N GLU A 249 7.09 -14.60 10.97
CA GLU A 249 8.34 -14.24 11.65
C GLU A 249 8.76 -12.80 11.33
N THR A 250 8.75 -12.45 10.04
CA THR A 250 9.13 -11.10 9.61
C THR A 250 8.17 -10.04 10.17
N PHE A 251 6.86 -10.27 10.12
CA PHE A 251 5.89 -9.31 10.65
C PHE A 251 5.97 -9.16 12.16
N ALA A 252 6.25 -10.24 12.89
CA ALA A 252 6.44 -10.20 14.34
C ALA A 252 7.71 -9.40 14.70
N ALA A 253 8.82 -9.66 14.01
CA ALA A 253 10.08 -8.94 14.23
C ALA A 253 9.99 -7.44 13.89
N ARG A 254 9.15 -7.07 12.90
CA ARG A 254 8.96 -5.68 12.47
C ARG A 254 7.76 -4.97 13.14
N GLY A 255 7.01 -5.65 14.02
CA GLY A 255 5.85 -5.07 14.72
C GLY A 255 4.69 -4.68 13.78
N SER A 256 4.56 -5.31 12.60
CA SER A 256 3.52 -4.97 11.62
C SER A 256 2.18 -5.57 12.00
N VAL A 257 1.26 -4.75 12.52
CA VAL A 257 -0.10 -5.16 12.89
C VAL A 257 -0.91 -5.57 11.66
N ALA A 258 -0.77 -4.82 10.56
CA ALA A 258 -1.43 -5.12 9.29
C ALA A 258 -0.92 -6.45 8.71
N GLY A 259 0.39 -6.71 8.76
CA GLY A 259 0.99 -7.97 8.34
C GLY A 259 0.49 -9.16 9.16
N LEU A 260 0.45 -9.03 10.48
CA LEU A 260 -0.10 -10.06 11.38
C LEU A 260 -1.60 -10.30 11.15
N LYS A 261 -2.36 -9.29 10.72
CA LYS A 261 -3.75 -9.45 10.30
C LYS A 261 -3.84 -10.34 9.05
N ARG A 262 -2.99 -10.12 8.04
CA ARG A 262 -2.93 -10.95 6.81
C ARG A 262 -2.64 -12.43 7.13
N VAL A 263 -1.72 -12.70 8.06
CA VAL A 263 -1.47 -14.08 8.50
C VAL A 263 -2.68 -14.69 9.17
N ARG A 264 -3.44 -13.94 9.96
CA ARG A 264 -4.71 -14.42 10.57
C ARG A 264 -5.76 -14.74 9.52
N GLU A 265 -5.84 -13.95 8.46
CA GLU A 265 -6.73 -14.19 7.32
C GLU A 265 -6.34 -15.48 6.58
N LEU A 266 -5.04 -15.68 6.27
CA LEU A 266 -4.51 -16.92 5.69
C LEU A 266 -4.83 -18.14 6.59
N ARG A 267 -4.60 -18.02 7.89
CA ARG A 267 -4.94 -19.07 8.85
C ARG A 267 -6.43 -19.44 8.79
N ALA A 268 -7.31 -18.45 8.63
CA ALA A 268 -8.74 -18.69 8.46
C ALA A 268 -9.04 -19.43 7.15
N LEU A 269 -8.36 -19.12 6.07
CA LEU A 269 -8.48 -19.84 4.80
C LEU A 269 -8.03 -21.29 4.90
N PHE A 270 -6.86 -21.57 5.53
CA PHE A 270 -6.42 -22.95 5.82
C PHE A 270 -7.46 -23.74 6.63
N ARG A 271 -8.05 -23.09 7.64
CA ARG A 271 -9.10 -23.72 8.46
C ARG A 271 -10.34 -24.04 7.63
N ALA A 272 -10.80 -23.09 6.80
CA ALA A 272 -11.98 -23.26 5.97
C ALA A 272 -11.82 -24.40 4.94
N GLN A 273 -10.59 -24.64 4.50
CA GLN A 273 -10.25 -25.76 3.59
C GLN A 273 -9.89 -27.08 4.31
N GLY A 274 -9.99 -27.13 5.65
CA GLY A 274 -9.78 -28.35 6.43
C GLY A 274 -8.31 -28.67 6.76
N HIS A 275 -7.36 -27.77 6.50
CA HIS A 275 -5.93 -27.97 6.75
C HIS A 275 -5.55 -27.72 8.23
N LEU A 276 -6.16 -28.48 9.15
CA LEU A 276 -6.04 -28.27 10.61
C LEU A 276 -4.60 -28.42 11.15
N ARG A 277 -3.77 -29.26 10.53
CA ARG A 277 -2.35 -29.39 10.90
C ARG A 277 -1.58 -28.09 10.64
N VAL A 278 -1.83 -27.43 9.49
CA VAL A 278 -1.24 -26.14 9.18
C VAL A 278 -1.70 -25.07 10.15
N VAL A 279 -3.00 -25.04 10.47
CA VAL A 279 -3.56 -24.13 11.48
C VAL A 279 -2.85 -24.29 12.83
N SER A 280 -2.62 -25.55 13.29
CA SER A 280 -1.88 -25.83 14.52
C SER A 280 -0.43 -25.31 14.44
N ALA A 281 0.26 -25.52 13.34
CA ALA A 281 1.64 -25.06 13.16
C ALA A 281 1.74 -23.53 13.23
N ILE A 282 0.79 -22.81 12.61
CA ILE A 282 0.73 -21.33 12.70
C ILE A 282 0.48 -20.89 14.14
N ASP A 283 -0.44 -21.55 14.87
CA ASP A 283 -0.74 -21.24 16.28
C ASP A 283 0.45 -21.49 17.20
N ASP A 284 1.20 -22.57 16.96
CA ASP A 284 2.42 -22.91 17.70
C ASP A 284 3.48 -21.83 17.51
N GLN A 285 3.71 -21.40 16.26
CA GLN A 285 4.66 -20.33 15.93
C GLN A 285 4.26 -18.99 16.58
N VAL A 286 2.97 -18.65 16.56
CA VAL A 286 2.47 -17.43 17.23
C VAL A 286 2.74 -17.48 18.73
N ARG A 287 2.57 -18.65 19.39
CA ARG A 287 2.86 -18.82 20.81
C ARG A 287 4.35 -18.70 21.09
N ALA A 288 5.19 -19.31 20.26
CA ALA A 288 6.65 -19.23 20.40
C ALA A 288 7.17 -17.79 20.27
N LEU A 289 6.69 -17.03 19.28
CA LEU A 289 7.08 -15.63 19.08
C LEU A 289 6.64 -14.74 20.25
N LYS A 290 5.44 -14.97 20.82
CA LYS A 290 4.99 -14.22 22.02
C LYS A 290 5.83 -14.54 23.26
N ALA A 291 6.22 -15.80 23.46
CA ALA A 291 7.07 -16.20 24.57
C ALA A 291 8.50 -15.64 24.47
N ALA A 292 9.00 -15.40 23.25
CA ALA A 292 10.32 -14.82 23.02
C ALA A 292 10.34 -13.27 23.19
N ALA A 293 9.17 -12.62 23.13
CA ALA A 293 9.03 -11.16 23.22
C ALA A 293 8.71 -10.66 24.65
N GLY A 294 8.36 -11.55 25.58
CA GLY A 294 8.08 -11.24 27.01
C GLY A 294 9.18 -11.66 27.92
#